data_6ec0470ec0aac443361bc781bb6d8340
#
_entry.id   6ec0470ec0aac443361bc781bb6d8340
#
_cell.length_a   1.000
_cell.length_b   1.000
_cell.length_c   1.000
_cell.angle_alpha   90.00
_cell.angle_beta   90.00
_cell.angle_gamma   90.00
#
_symmetry.space_group_name_H-M   'P 1'
#
loop_
_entity.id
_entity.type
_entity.pdbx_description
1 polymer ?
#
loop_
_entity_poly.entity_id
_entity_poly.type
_entity_poly.pdbx_seq_one_letter_code
_entity_poly.pdbx_strand_id
1 'polypeptide(L)'
;NADPKTGMEYANTNIGDGGFILKLGDGTVTNATWKAKKFSWGPVDGDTKNPRVENIPLPKDWFTIDFDDSNWPNAKEYTEEVVGPKEPFFEHDFTGAKFIWSDDIKLDNLVLFRTVVKSPPDGKDRPDFRGLTDVVPQRSGGGGGRPDGGGNREQRGSKRSN
;
A
#
# COMPACT_ATOMS: atom_id res chain seq x y z
N ASN A 1 2.37 2.55 -3.34
CA ASN A 1 1.86 3.61 -4.24
C ASN A 1 2.95 4.28 -5.09
N ALA A 2 4.09 3.63 -5.28
CA ALA A 2 5.18 4.16 -6.08
C ALA A 2 4.88 4.11 -7.59
N ASP A 3 5.44 5.06 -8.33
CA ASP A 3 5.44 5.04 -9.79
C ASP A 3 6.26 3.83 -10.27
N PRO A 4 5.68 2.93 -11.08
CA PRO A 4 6.37 1.72 -11.54
C PRO A 4 7.58 1.98 -12.44
N LYS A 5 7.81 3.21 -12.91
CA LYS A 5 8.97 3.57 -13.74
C LYS A 5 10.11 4.17 -12.92
N THR A 6 9.80 4.88 -11.86
CA THR A 6 10.78 5.64 -11.10
C THR A 6 10.95 5.15 -9.67
N GLY A 7 9.99 4.41 -9.14
CA GLY A 7 9.94 4.00 -7.75
C GLY A 7 9.61 5.14 -6.77
N MET A 8 9.27 6.31 -7.27
CA MET A 8 8.90 7.47 -6.45
C MET A 8 7.40 7.54 -6.26
N GLU A 9 6.94 8.12 -5.16
CA GLU A 9 5.52 8.37 -4.95
C GLU A 9 4.97 9.39 -5.96
N TYR A 10 3.72 9.17 -6.41
CA TYR A 10 3.10 10.01 -7.44
C TYR A 10 2.88 11.47 -7.04
N ALA A 11 2.67 11.74 -5.78
CA ALA A 11 2.27 13.08 -5.32
C ALA A 11 3.45 13.94 -4.87
N ASN A 12 4.56 13.35 -4.55
CA ASN A 12 5.73 14.02 -4.00
C ASN A 12 7.00 13.23 -4.31
N THR A 13 8.13 13.78 -3.90
CA THR A 13 9.43 13.12 -4.01
C THR A 13 9.78 12.26 -2.79
N ASN A 14 8.80 11.94 -1.97
CA ASN A 14 9.02 11.05 -0.83
C ASN A 14 9.29 9.63 -1.31
N ILE A 15 10.17 8.96 -0.60
CA ILE A 15 10.46 7.55 -0.75
C ILE A 15 10.31 6.89 0.61
N GLY A 16 9.71 5.71 0.62
CA GLY A 16 9.61 4.89 1.81
C GLY A 16 8.33 5.08 2.60
N ASP A 17 7.33 4.32 2.23
CA ASP A 17 6.12 4.09 3.00
C ASP A 17 5.89 2.57 3.20
N GLY A 18 6.97 1.81 3.22
CA GLY A 18 6.95 0.38 3.51
C GLY A 18 6.44 0.10 4.91
N GLY A 19 5.93 -1.10 5.09
CA GLY A 19 5.41 -1.58 6.38
C GLY A 19 4.10 -2.30 6.20
N PHE A 20 4.05 -3.53 6.68
CA PHE A 20 2.86 -4.36 6.64
C PHE A 20 2.61 -4.95 8.03
N ILE A 21 1.38 -4.84 8.52
CA ILE A 21 0.95 -5.42 9.79
C ILE A 21 -0.37 -6.15 9.59
N LEU A 22 -0.50 -7.32 10.19
CA LEU A 22 -1.70 -8.14 10.13
C LEU A 22 -1.89 -8.91 11.43
N LYS A 23 -3.14 -9.00 11.86
CA LYS A 23 -3.61 -9.92 12.92
C LYS A 23 -4.87 -10.60 12.42
N LEU A 24 -4.83 -11.93 12.35
CA LEU A 24 -5.97 -12.75 11.97
C LEU A 24 -6.75 -13.21 13.21
N GLY A 25 -8.01 -13.56 13.00
CA GLY A 25 -8.89 -14.02 14.08
C GLY A 25 -8.48 -15.35 14.72
N ASP A 26 -7.62 -16.14 14.07
CA ASP A 26 -7.03 -17.37 14.60
C ASP A 26 -5.78 -17.14 15.48
N GLY A 27 -5.43 -15.87 15.69
CA GLY A 27 -4.24 -15.46 16.43
C GLY A 27 -2.94 -15.42 15.61
N THR A 28 -3.00 -15.71 14.30
CA THR A 28 -1.86 -15.50 13.42
C THR A 28 -1.55 -14.01 13.31
N VAL A 29 -0.30 -13.64 13.56
CA VAL A 29 0.18 -12.26 13.51
C VAL A 29 1.43 -12.14 12.67
N THR A 30 1.64 -10.97 12.10
CA THR A 30 2.89 -10.64 11.41
C THR A 30 4.06 -10.59 12.38
N ASN A 31 5.16 -11.21 12.00
CA ASN A 31 6.44 -11.21 12.72
C ASN A 31 7.57 -11.69 11.80
N ALA A 32 8.79 -11.75 12.31
CA ALA A 32 9.97 -12.16 11.55
C ALA A 32 10.00 -13.63 11.10
N THR A 33 9.01 -14.44 11.44
CA THR A 33 8.93 -15.83 10.93
C THR A 33 8.29 -15.93 9.55
N TRP A 34 7.61 -14.87 9.10
CA TRP A 34 7.07 -14.79 7.76
C TRP A 34 8.18 -14.72 6.73
N LYS A 35 7.94 -15.29 5.55
CA LYS A 35 8.81 -15.06 4.41
C LYS A 35 8.46 -13.72 3.75
N ALA A 36 9.49 -12.98 3.33
CA ALA A 36 9.34 -11.72 2.62
C ALA A 36 10.36 -11.62 1.50
N LYS A 37 9.92 -11.34 0.28
CA LYS A 37 10.81 -11.18 -0.86
C LYS A 37 10.39 -10.00 -1.71
N LYS A 38 11.35 -9.13 -2.01
CA LYS A 38 11.13 -8.00 -2.90
C LYS A 38 11.15 -8.41 -4.37
N PHE A 39 10.34 -7.74 -5.16
CA PHE A 39 10.24 -7.94 -6.60
C PHE A 39 10.31 -6.63 -7.39
N SER A 40 10.19 -5.50 -6.73
CA SER A 40 10.41 -4.18 -7.32
C SER A 40 11.00 -3.26 -6.26
N TRP A 41 11.99 -2.47 -6.65
CA TRP A 41 12.60 -1.47 -5.76
C TRP A 41 13.05 -0.24 -6.55
N GLY A 42 13.07 0.90 -5.89
CA GLY A 42 13.48 2.17 -6.45
C GLY A 42 12.98 3.38 -5.64
N PRO A 43 13.51 4.55 -5.95
CA PRO A 43 14.53 4.81 -6.97
C PRO A 43 15.86 4.13 -6.60
N VAL A 44 16.50 3.47 -7.59
CA VAL A 44 17.73 2.71 -7.35
C VAL A 44 18.80 3.61 -6.74
N ASP A 45 19.43 3.10 -5.68
CA ASP A 45 20.42 3.82 -4.86
C ASP A 45 19.89 5.13 -4.24
N GLY A 46 18.56 5.30 -4.19
CA GLY A 46 17.95 6.52 -3.67
C GLY A 46 18.15 7.75 -4.56
N ASP A 47 18.56 7.57 -5.81
CA ASP A 47 18.79 8.68 -6.75
C ASP A 47 17.46 9.28 -7.25
N THR A 48 17.02 10.34 -6.56
CA THR A 48 15.80 11.08 -6.90
C THR A 48 15.99 12.05 -8.08
N LYS A 49 17.23 12.31 -8.52
CA LYS A 49 17.50 13.20 -9.65
C LYS A 49 17.40 12.47 -10.99
N ASN A 50 17.77 11.21 -10.99
CA ASN A 50 17.65 10.34 -12.15
C ASN A 50 16.96 9.02 -11.73
N PRO A 51 15.70 9.08 -11.29
CA PRO A 51 15.03 7.96 -10.66
C PRO A 51 14.79 6.84 -11.67
N ARG A 52 15.10 5.63 -11.27
CA ARG A 52 14.80 4.40 -12.00
C ARG A 52 14.39 3.30 -11.05
N VAL A 53 13.61 2.37 -11.52
CA VAL A 53 13.15 1.20 -10.76
C VAL A 53 13.76 -0.06 -11.34
N GLU A 54 14.05 -1.03 -10.49
CA GLU A 54 14.40 -2.39 -10.90
C GLU A 54 13.27 -3.35 -10.51
N ASN A 55 13.05 -4.34 -11.37
CA ASN A 55 12.00 -5.33 -11.21
C ASN A 55 12.53 -6.74 -11.44
N ILE A 56 12.06 -7.67 -10.63
CA ILE A 56 12.23 -9.11 -10.84
C ILE A 56 10.86 -9.68 -11.21
N PRO A 57 10.74 -10.53 -12.24
CA PRO A 57 9.47 -11.18 -12.58
C PRO A 57 8.93 -11.99 -11.40
N LEU A 58 7.62 -11.86 -11.14
CA LEU A 58 6.95 -12.69 -10.16
C LEU A 58 6.93 -14.15 -10.63
N PRO A 59 7.21 -15.12 -9.74
CA PRO A 59 6.96 -16.53 -10.06
C PRO A 59 5.49 -16.74 -10.39
N LYS A 60 5.18 -17.53 -11.42
CA LYS A 60 3.79 -17.72 -11.89
C LYS A 60 2.88 -18.36 -10.84
N ASP A 61 3.44 -19.14 -9.95
CA ASP A 61 2.77 -19.96 -8.94
C ASP A 61 3.00 -19.50 -7.50
N TRP A 62 3.53 -18.28 -7.32
CA TRP A 62 3.86 -17.73 -6.00
C TRP A 62 2.72 -17.79 -4.97
N PHE A 63 1.48 -17.81 -5.44
CA PHE A 63 0.27 -17.82 -4.61
C PHE A 63 -0.24 -19.22 -4.28
N THR A 64 0.35 -20.28 -4.83
CA THR A 64 -0.08 -21.66 -4.58
C THR A 64 0.46 -22.17 -3.24
N ILE A 65 -0.23 -23.16 -2.66
CA ILE A 65 0.16 -23.75 -1.40
C ILE A 65 1.47 -24.57 -1.52
N ASP A 66 1.73 -25.13 -2.68
CA ASP A 66 2.89 -25.97 -2.96
C ASP A 66 4.12 -25.17 -3.45
N PHE A 67 4.00 -23.85 -3.49
CA PHE A 67 5.13 -23.02 -3.90
C PHE A 67 6.29 -23.13 -2.91
N ASP A 68 7.47 -23.43 -3.40
CA ASP A 68 8.69 -23.50 -2.58
C ASP A 68 9.25 -22.10 -2.32
N ASP A 69 9.00 -21.60 -1.13
CA ASP A 69 9.54 -20.32 -0.62
C ASP A 69 10.72 -20.52 0.34
N SER A 70 11.29 -21.72 0.42
CA SER A 70 12.35 -22.06 1.38
C SER A 70 13.59 -21.15 1.26
N ASN A 71 13.88 -20.69 0.05
CA ASN A 71 14.99 -19.77 -0.25
C ASN A 71 14.62 -18.28 -0.12
N TRP A 72 13.38 -17.94 0.25
CA TRP A 72 13.03 -16.56 0.51
C TRP A 72 13.56 -16.14 1.89
N PRO A 73 14.07 -14.92 2.02
CA PRO A 73 14.46 -14.40 3.32
C PRO A 73 13.25 -14.30 4.25
N ASN A 74 13.52 -14.27 5.54
CA ASN A 74 12.51 -13.92 6.52
C ASN A 74 12.24 -12.42 6.47
N ALA A 75 11.02 -12.05 6.85
CA ALA A 75 10.64 -10.66 7.02
C ALA A 75 11.49 -9.99 8.10
N LYS A 76 11.78 -8.72 7.92
CA LYS A 76 12.39 -7.88 8.93
C LYS A 76 11.31 -7.14 9.71
N GLU A 77 11.43 -7.11 11.03
CA GLU A 77 10.55 -6.35 11.90
C GLU A 77 11.00 -4.89 11.98
N TYR A 78 10.02 -3.99 12.03
CA TYR A 78 10.23 -2.55 12.18
C TYR A 78 9.37 -2.02 13.32
N THR A 79 9.83 -0.95 13.95
CA THR A 79 9.07 -0.27 15.01
C THR A 79 8.04 0.68 14.42
N GLU A 80 7.02 1.02 15.20
CA GLU A 80 6.04 2.06 14.85
C GLU A 80 6.71 3.40 14.53
N GLU A 81 7.79 3.74 15.24
CA GLU A 81 8.55 4.97 15.00
C GLU A 81 9.16 5.00 13.59
N VAL A 82 9.67 3.86 13.11
CA VAL A 82 10.27 3.76 11.78
C VAL A 82 9.23 3.78 10.68
N VAL A 83 8.10 3.07 10.88
CA VAL A 83 7.00 2.99 9.90
C VAL A 83 6.18 4.27 9.87
N GLY A 84 5.96 4.91 11.00
CA GLY A 84 5.16 6.12 11.13
C GLY A 84 3.69 5.91 10.78
N PRO A 85 3.00 4.90 11.36
CA PRO A 85 1.60 4.65 11.05
C PRO A 85 0.74 5.85 11.40
N LYS A 86 -0.36 6.00 10.66
CA LYS A 86 -1.34 7.07 10.85
C LYS A 86 -2.69 6.47 11.22
N GLU A 87 -3.64 7.33 11.60
CA GLU A 87 -5.03 6.90 11.70
C GLU A 87 -5.48 6.24 10.36
N PRO A 88 -6.22 5.13 10.35
CA PRO A 88 -6.90 4.55 11.52
C PRO A 88 -6.11 3.43 12.26
N PHE A 89 -4.80 3.30 12.09
CA PHE A 89 -4.01 2.21 12.71
C PHE A 89 -4.27 2.11 14.23
N PHE A 90 -4.26 3.25 14.93
CA PHE A 90 -4.41 3.30 16.39
C PHE A 90 -5.82 2.96 16.89
N GLU A 91 -6.79 2.84 15.99
CA GLU A 91 -8.17 2.43 16.30
C GLU A 91 -8.35 0.90 16.30
N HIS A 92 -7.33 0.16 15.84
CA HIS A 92 -7.39 -1.30 15.69
C HIS A 92 -6.48 -2.04 16.68
N ASP A 93 -6.90 -3.25 17.07
CA ASP A 93 -6.11 -4.12 17.93
C ASP A 93 -5.11 -4.97 17.13
N PHE A 94 -3.87 -4.54 17.12
CA PHE A 94 -2.74 -5.30 16.57
C PHE A 94 -1.85 -5.93 17.66
N THR A 95 -2.38 -6.13 18.87
CA THR A 95 -1.61 -6.72 19.96
C THR A 95 -0.94 -8.04 19.54
N GLY A 96 0.39 -8.09 19.72
CA GLY A 96 1.24 -9.23 19.34
C GLY A 96 1.77 -9.21 17.92
N ALA A 97 1.17 -8.41 17.01
CA ALA A 97 1.68 -8.23 15.66
C ALA A 97 2.86 -7.26 15.63
N LYS A 98 3.72 -7.41 14.64
CA LYS A 98 4.85 -6.51 14.34
C LYS A 98 4.70 -5.97 12.93
N PHE A 99 5.13 -4.73 12.71
CA PHE A 99 5.34 -4.26 11.34
C PHE A 99 6.47 -5.06 10.72
N ILE A 100 6.23 -5.60 9.55
CA ILE A 100 7.22 -6.35 8.79
C ILE A 100 7.38 -5.77 7.39
N TRP A 101 8.57 -5.90 6.84
CA TRP A 101 8.90 -5.59 5.45
C TRP A 101 10.07 -6.45 4.99
N SER A 102 10.61 -6.16 3.81
CA SER A 102 11.91 -6.63 3.36
C SER A 102 13.05 -5.95 4.14
N ASP A 103 14.27 -6.10 3.69
CA ASP A 103 15.44 -5.48 4.30
C ASP A 103 15.53 -3.96 4.09
N ASP A 104 14.86 -3.43 3.09
CA ASP A 104 14.80 -1.99 2.81
C ASP A 104 13.37 -1.46 2.81
N ILE A 105 12.97 -0.82 3.91
CA ILE A 105 11.62 -0.26 4.07
C ILE A 105 11.36 0.96 3.18
N LYS A 106 12.41 1.56 2.64
CA LYS A 106 12.32 2.81 1.87
C LYS A 106 12.27 2.57 0.37
N LEU A 107 13.09 1.67 -0.12
CA LEU A 107 13.26 1.50 -1.56
C LEU A 107 12.52 0.28 -2.11
N ASP A 108 12.18 -0.70 -1.28
CA ASP A 108 11.49 -1.91 -1.74
C ASP A 108 10.00 -1.65 -1.88
N ASN A 109 9.51 -1.55 -3.13
CA ASN A 109 8.14 -1.10 -3.46
C ASN A 109 7.14 -2.25 -3.67
N LEU A 110 7.60 -3.42 -4.08
CA LEU A 110 6.78 -4.62 -4.21
C LEU A 110 7.42 -5.75 -3.43
N VAL A 111 6.82 -6.07 -2.30
CA VAL A 111 7.23 -7.17 -1.42
C VAL A 111 6.10 -8.17 -1.32
N LEU A 112 6.40 -9.44 -1.57
CA LEU A 112 5.48 -10.53 -1.32
C LEU A 112 5.79 -11.16 0.03
N PHE A 113 4.73 -11.39 0.80
CA PHE A 113 4.79 -12.07 2.09
C PHE A 113 4.13 -13.42 2.00
N ARG A 114 4.72 -14.41 2.66
CA ARG A 114 4.15 -15.76 2.78
C ARG A 114 4.27 -16.25 4.22
N THR A 115 3.21 -16.91 4.66
CA THR A 115 3.17 -17.64 5.94
C THR A 115 2.18 -18.77 5.86
N VAL A 116 2.25 -19.69 6.80
CA VAL A 116 1.28 -20.78 6.95
C VAL A 116 0.32 -20.43 8.08
N VAL A 117 -0.95 -20.32 7.75
CA VAL A 117 -2.05 -20.17 8.72
C VAL A 117 -2.46 -21.56 9.18
N LYS A 118 -2.44 -21.81 10.48
CA LYS A 118 -2.58 -23.16 11.06
C LYS A 118 -3.98 -23.73 10.91
N SER A 119 -4.99 -22.90 11.03
CA SER A 119 -6.40 -23.33 10.91
C SER A 119 -7.27 -22.12 10.58
N PRO A 120 -8.30 -22.29 9.74
CA PRO A 120 -9.30 -21.25 9.62
C PRO A 120 -10.00 -21.08 10.99
N PRO A 121 -10.31 -19.83 11.39
CA PRO A 121 -11.11 -19.61 12.59
C PRO A 121 -12.41 -20.41 12.51
N ASP A 122 -12.80 -21.02 13.61
CA ASP A 122 -14.09 -21.72 13.77
C ASP A 122 -14.32 -22.96 12.88
N GLY A 123 -13.28 -23.57 12.30
CA GLY A 123 -13.44 -24.75 11.46
C GLY A 123 -14.32 -24.54 10.21
N LYS A 124 -14.60 -23.30 9.85
CA LYS A 124 -15.33 -22.96 8.64
C LYS A 124 -14.44 -23.13 7.41
N ASP A 125 -15.06 -23.52 6.31
CA ASP A 125 -14.39 -23.58 5.03
C ASP A 125 -13.71 -22.23 4.71
N ARG A 126 -12.60 -22.32 3.99
CA ARG A 126 -11.90 -21.11 3.55
C ARG A 126 -12.86 -20.19 2.79
N PRO A 127 -12.84 -18.88 3.02
CA PRO A 127 -13.62 -17.95 2.22
C PRO A 127 -13.35 -18.19 0.73
N ASP A 128 -14.41 -18.34 -0.06
CA ASP A 128 -14.28 -18.44 -1.50
C ASP A 128 -14.14 -17.03 -2.10
N PHE A 129 -12.91 -16.67 -2.45
CA PHE A 129 -12.60 -15.39 -3.06
C PHE A 129 -12.79 -15.38 -4.58
N ARG A 130 -13.19 -16.49 -5.19
CA ARG A 130 -13.33 -16.59 -6.65
C ARG A 130 -14.37 -15.64 -7.25
N GLY A 131 -15.32 -15.17 -6.46
CA GLY A 131 -16.33 -14.21 -6.89
C GLY A 131 -15.96 -12.73 -6.61
N LEU A 132 -14.82 -12.44 -5.98
CA LEU A 132 -14.44 -11.07 -5.62
C LEU A 132 -13.64 -10.35 -6.70
N THR A 133 -13.17 -11.06 -7.71
CA THR A 133 -12.37 -10.48 -8.80
C THR A 133 -13.16 -9.55 -9.72
N ASP A 134 -14.48 -9.63 -9.72
CA ASP A 134 -15.36 -8.83 -10.58
C ASP A 134 -15.97 -7.60 -9.90
N VAL A 135 -15.72 -7.43 -8.60
CA VAL A 135 -16.17 -6.23 -7.86
C VAL A 135 -15.13 -5.13 -8.02
N VAL A 136 -15.16 -4.45 -9.14
CA VAL A 136 -14.53 -3.13 -9.25
C VAL A 136 -15.29 -2.21 -8.30
N PRO A 137 -14.66 -1.63 -7.26
CA PRO A 137 -15.31 -0.66 -6.41
C PRO A 137 -15.76 0.50 -7.31
N GLN A 138 -17.06 0.63 -7.55
CA GLN A 138 -17.57 1.85 -8.15
C GLN A 138 -17.23 2.98 -7.18
N ARG A 139 -16.31 3.82 -7.59
CA ARG A 139 -16.15 5.12 -6.94
C ARG A 139 -17.51 5.79 -7.04
N SER A 140 -18.22 5.86 -5.92
CA SER A 140 -19.37 6.75 -5.79
C SER A 140 -18.84 8.15 -6.12
N GLY A 141 -19.20 8.63 -7.31
CA GLY A 141 -18.88 9.96 -7.75
C GLY A 141 -19.51 10.94 -6.78
N GLY A 142 -18.72 11.47 -5.87
CA GLY A 142 -19.06 12.64 -5.09
C GLY A 142 -19.18 13.82 -6.05
N GLY A 143 -20.39 14.00 -6.60
CA GLY A 143 -20.77 15.18 -7.34
C GLY A 143 -20.80 16.36 -6.39
N GLY A 144 -19.64 16.94 -6.12
CA GLY A 144 -19.53 18.26 -5.53
C GLY A 144 -19.92 19.30 -6.59
N GLY A 145 -21.21 19.58 -6.74
CA GLY A 145 -21.68 20.72 -7.49
C GLY A 145 -21.11 21.97 -6.86
N ARG A 146 -20.25 22.67 -7.58
CA ARG A 146 -19.90 24.05 -7.25
C ARG A 146 -21.17 24.88 -7.41
N PRO A 147 -21.57 25.68 -6.42
CA PRO A 147 -22.61 26.67 -6.63
C PRO A 147 -22.07 27.73 -7.60
N ASP A 148 -22.77 27.90 -8.71
CA ASP A 148 -22.57 29.01 -9.64
C ASP A 148 -22.76 30.31 -8.89
N GLY A 149 -21.67 31.02 -8.62
CA GLY A 149 -21.69 32.38 -8.15
C GLY A 149 -22.03 33.33 -9.29
N GLY A 150 -23.32 33.58 -9.49
CA GLY A 150 -23.81 34.63 -10.37
C GLY A 150 -23.36 36.00 -9.87
N GLY A 151 -22.24 36.48 -10.41
CA GLY A 151 -21.78 37.85 -10.20
C GLY A 151 -22.51 38.79 -11.13
N ASN A 152 -23.47 39.50 -10.57
CA ASN A 152 -24.16 40.62 -11.19
C ASN A 152 -23.15 41.75 -11.46
N ARG A 153 -22.86 41.96 -12.73
CA ARG A 153 -21.96 43.05 -13.18
C ARG A 153 -22.83 44.26 -13.47
N GLU A 154 -23.04 45.12 -12.46
CA GLU A 154 -23.63 46.44 -12.64
C GLU A 154 -22.74 47.29 -13.54
N GLN A 155 -23.34 47.70 -14.68
CA GLN A 155 -22.79 48.75 -15.57
C GLN A 155 -22.87 50.10 -14.87
N ARG A 156 -21.71 50.64 -14.54
CA ARG A 156 -21.63 52.08 -14.20
C ARG A 156 -21.35 52.87 -15.47
N GLY A 157 -22.39 53.54 -15.93
CA GLY A 157 -22.38 54.45 -17.02
C GLY A 157 -21.43 55.65 -16.77
N SER A 158 -20.66 55.92 -17.77
CA SER A 158 -19.86 57.15 -17.97
C SER A 158 -20.81 58.34 -18.19
N LYS A 159 -20.78 59.34 -17.33
CA LYS A 159 -21.25 60.70 -17.68
C LYS A 159 -20.04 61.61 -17.73
N ARG A 160 -19.68 61.97 -18.95
CA ARG A 160 -18.90 63.20 -19.21
C ARG A 160 -19.85 64.38 -19.10
N SER A 161 -19.41 65.47 -18.46
CA SER A 161 -19.90 66.79 -18.70
C SER A 161 -18.82 67.79 -18.28
N ASN A 162 -18.42 68.60 -19.23
CA ASN A 162 -17.81 69.93 -19.22
C ASN A 162 -16.72 70.24 -18.19
#